data_d5a70f8757c743d272d2459a077ebdeb
#
_entry.id   d5a70f8757c743d272d2459a077ebdeb
#
_cell.length_a   1.000
_cell.length_b   1.000
_cell.length_c   1.000
_cell.angle_alpha   90.00
_cell.angle_beta   90.00
_cell.angle_gamma   90.00
#
_symmetry.space_group_name_H-M   'P 1'
#
loop_
_entity.id
_entity.type
_entity.pdbx_description
1 polymer ?
#
loop_
_entity_poly.entity_id
_entity_poly.type
_entity_poly.pdbx_seq_one_letter_code
_entity_poly.pdbx_strand_id
1 'polypeptide(L)'
;SEVADHAMAMLLSITRQIPELNRHTKDGAWSDDPQKLTPARNRLRRIAGTTVGIYGFGNIGRAFSNRIKGFGPERIIAHDPYIPQSVADLYGVKLVSFEELVTKSDIITVHSPATEENKEIFNLEAFSKMKENAIFVNCARGPIVNESDLAHALNNNIIYHAGIDVTQIEPLDAESPLLKTDNLFITPHYAGGSNFTALEGSIRWAQNAVNVLTGQKLWGLGNPDVKRVITIMRTKGSNKWDNIPDPVTDFDFM
;
A
#
# COMPACT_ATOMS: atom_id res chain seq x y z
N SER A 1 -5.85 10.42 0.03
CA SER A 1 -5.83 9.43 1.12
C SER A 1 -4.41 9.32 1.67
N GLU A 2 -4.32 9.28 2.94
CA GLU A 2 -3.09 9.28 3.75
C GLU A 2 -2.16 8.14 3.35
N VAL A 3 -2.69 6.95 3.11
CA VAL A 3 -1.90 5.78 2.68
C VAL A 3 -1.19 6.03 1.35
N ALA A 4 -1.86 6.67 0.39
CA ALA A 4 -1.22 7.02 -0.88
C ALA A 4 -0.15 8.10 -0.70
N ASP A 5 -0.37 9.06 0.22
CA ASP A 5 0.62 10.08 0.58
C ASP A 5 1.83 9.45 1.26
N HIS A 6 1.61 8.50 2.18
CA HIS A 6 2.67 7.77 2.87
C HIS A 6 3.51 6.93 1.91
N ALA A 7 2.87 6.18 0.99
CA ALA A 7 3.57 5.41 -0.04
C ALA A 7 4.43 6.31 -0.94
N MET A 8 3.92 7.50 -1.30
CA MET A 8 4.71 8.51 -2.01
C MET A 8 5.87 9.04 -1.18
N ALA A 9 5.66 9.33 0.10
CA ALA A 9 6.70 9.79 1.01
C ALA A 9 7.83 8.76 1.16
N MET A 10 7.49 7.47 1.32
CA MET A 10 8.47 6.38 1.33
C MET A 10 9.26 6.32 0.01
N LEU A 11 8.57 6.31 -1.13
CA LEU A 11 9.20 6.29 -2.44
C LEU A 11 10.15 7.48 -2.65
N LEU A 12 9.72 8.68 -2.27
CA LEU A 12 10.54 9.88 -2.35
C LEU A 12 11.72 9.84 -1.36
N SER A 13 11.53 9.31 -0.16
CA SER A 13 12.61 9.11 0.81
C SER A 13 13.68 8.18 0.26
N ILE A 14 13.28 7.09 -0.39
CA ILE A 14 14.18 6.13 -1.05
C ILE A 14 14.89 6.80 -2.24
N THR A 15 14.14 7.37 -3.16
CA THR A 15 14.71 7.91 -4.39
C THR A 15 15.59 9.13 -4.17
N ARG A 16 15.32 9.92 -3.12
CA ARG A 16 16.06 11.15 -2.78
C ARG A 16 17.01 10.99 -1.61
N GLN A 17 17.07 9.80 -0.97
CA GLN A 17 17.93 9.50 0.17
C GLN A 17 17.80 10.53 1.32
N ILE A 18 16.59 11.07 1.53
CA ILE A 18 16.37 12.20 2.45
C ILE A 18 16.76 11.85 3.89
N PRO A 19 16.35 10.71 4.48
CA PRO A 19 16.70 10.39 5.86
C PRO A 19 18.22 10.25 6.06
N GLU A 20 18.91 9.60 5.13
CA GLU A 20 20.34 9.37 5.21
C GLU A 20 21.13 10.67 5.03
N LEU A 21 20.79 11.46 4.02
CA LEU A 21 21.41 12.78 3.82
C LEU A 21 21.20 13.71 5.02
N ASN A 22 19.98 13.73 5.59
CA ASN A 22 19.69 14.52 6.78
C ASN A 22 20.55 14.06 7.98
N ARG A 23 20.64 12.75 8.23
CA ARG A 23 21.45 12.20 9.31
C ARG A 23 22.92 12.60 9.13
N HIS A 24 23.53 12.32 7.99
CA HIS A 24 24.92 12.64 7.72
C HIS A 24 25.21 14.14 7.81
N THR A 25 24.29 14.99 7.35
CA THR A 25 24.45 16.45 7.46
C THR A 25 24.48 16.89 8.92
N LYS A 26 23.56 16.35 9.76
CA LYS A 26 23.54 16.66 11.19
C LYS A 26 24.74 16.12 11.94
N ASP A 27 25.33 15.02 11.48
CA ASP A 27 26.58 14.44 12.01
C ASP A 27 27.84 15.18 11.54
N GLY A 28 27.69 16.35 10.90
CA GLY A 28 28.80 17.21 10.48
C GLY A 28 29.43 16.85 9.13
N ALA A 29 28.93 15.83 8.42
CA ALA A 29 29.54 15.39 7.17
C ALA A 29 29.63 16.50 6.11
N TRP A 30 28.68 17.43 6.08
CA TRP A 30 28.69 18.51 5.10
C TRP A 30 29.81 19.54 5.38
N SER A 31 30.06 19.81 6.65
CA SER A 31 31.09 20.79 7.08
C SER A 31 32.49 20.18 7.07
N ASP A 32 32.64 18.98 7.64
CA ASP A 32 33.92 18.43 8.03
C ASP A 32 34.50 17.44 7.02
N ASP A 33 33.59 16.61 6.41
CA ASP A 33 34.00 15.57 5.47
C ASP A 33 32.90 15.30 4.42
N PRO A 34 32.79 16.17 3.39
CA PRO A 34 31.74 16.00 2.35
C PRO A 34 31.82 14.68 1.59
N GLN A 35 32.92 13.94 1.64
CA GLN A 35 33.07 12.65 0.98
C GLN A 35 32.16 11.59 1.62
N LYS A 36 31.80 11.71 2.90
CA LYS A 36 30.81 10.86 3.57
C LYS A 36 29.42 10.93 2.96
N LEU A 37 29.12 11.98 2.20
CA LEU A 37 27.83 12.11 1.48
C LEU A 37 27.83 11.38 0.14
N THR A 38 28.99 10.96 -0.38
CA THR A 38 29.12 10.34 -1.70
C THR A 38 28.30 9.06 -1.85
N PRO A 39 28.24 8.12 -0.88
CA PRO A 39 27.42 6.93 -1.00
C PRO A 39 25.93 7.25 -1.19
N ALA A 40 25.38 8.15 -0.38
CA ALA A 40 23.99 8.58 -0.50
C ALA A 40 23.75 9.33 -1.83
N ARG A 41 24.67 10.19 -2.25
CA ARG A 41 24.60 10.92 -3.53
C ARG A 41 24.54 9.96 -4.72
N ASN A 42 25.34 8.91 -4.72
CA ASN A 42 25.38 7.92 -5.81
C ASN A 42 24.09 7.07 -5.88
N ARG A 43 23.34 7.01 -4.81
CA ARG A 43 22.06 6.31 -4.71
C ARG A 43 20.85 7.16 -5.10
N LEU A 44 21.03 8.45 -5.40
CA LEU A 44 19.92 9.30 -5.85
C LEU A 44 19.33 8.77 -7.16
N ARG A 45 18.01 8.69 -7.21
CA ARG A 45 17.25 8.23 -8.37
C ARG A 45 16.19 9.26 -8.74
N ARG A 46 15.73 9.21 -9.98
CA ARG A 46 14.58 10.00 -10.43
C ARG A 46 13.44 9.07 -10.82
N ILE A 47 12.22 9.55 -10.69
CA ILE A 47 11.00 8.82 -11.09
C ILE A 47 10.69 9.04 -12.58
N ALA A 48 11.03 10.21 -13.11
CA ALA A 48 10.76 10.54 -14.52
C ALA A 48 11.41 9.51 -15.48
N GLY A 49 10.61 9.01 -16.40
CA GLY A 49 11.01 8.01 -17.39
C GLY A 49 11.00 6.57 -16.88
N THR A 50 10.51 6.30 -15.66
CA THR A 50 10.38 4.93 -15.13
C THR A 50 9.01 4.32 -15.44
N THR A 51 8.94 3.00 -15.39
CA THR A 51 7.67 2.26 -15.33
C THR A 51 7.26 2.05 -13.89
N VAL A 52 6.08 2.54 -13.51
CA VAL A 52 5.51 2.36 -12.17
C VAL A 52 4.44 1.28 -12.21
N GLY A 53 4.63 0.23 -11.42
CA GLY A 53 3.69 -0.87 -11.25
C GLY A 53 2.87 -0.73 -9.96
N ILE A 54 1.57 -0.91 -10.06
CA ILE A 54 0.63 -0.84 -8.93
C ILE A 54 -0.04 -2.21 -8.77
N TYR A 55 0.21 -2.87 -7.65
CA TYR A 55 -0.48 -4.11 -7.28
C TYR A 55 -1.72 -3.79 -6.44
N GLY A 56 -2.92 -3.99 -7.02
CA GLY A 56 -4.19 -3.54 -6.45
C GLY A 56 -4.56 -2.11 -6.88
N PHE A 57 -5.56 -1.99 -7.76
CA PHE A 57 -5.96 -0.70 -8.34
C PHE A 57 -7.33 -0.21 -7.79
N GLY A 58 -7.57 -0.46 -6.50
CA GLY A 58 -8.68 0.07 -5.71
C GLY A 58 -8.56 1.58 -5.44
N ASN A 59 -9.25 2.06 -4.41
CA ASN A 59 -9.26 3.49 -4.04
C ASN A 59 -7.85 4.06 -3.78
N ILE A 60 -6.99 3.30 -3.08
CA ILE A 60 -5.64 3.75 -2.72
C ILE A 60 -4.71 3.68 -3.94
N GLY A 61 -4.74 2.60 -4.73
CA GLY A 61 -3.93 2.49 -5.94
C GLY A 61 -4.23 3.60 -6.96
N ARG A 62 -5.51 3.94 -7.15
CA ARG A 62 -5.95 5.07 -7.98
C ARG A 62 -5.49 6.41 -7.42
N ALA A 63 -5.60 6.61 -6.10
CA ALA A 63 -5.12 7.81 -5.44
C ALA A 63 -3.60 7.97 -5.56
N PHE A 64 -2.84 6.86 -5.46
CA PHE A 64 -1.40 6.84 -5.70
C PHE A 64 -1.07 7.17 -7.16
N SER A 65 -1.77 6.54 -8.13
CA SER A 65 -1.53 6.81 -9.55
C SER A 65 -1.66 8.28 -9.92
N ASN A 66 -2.65 8.98 -9.34
CA ASN A 66 -2.82 10.42 -9.56
C ASN A 66 -1.65 11.25 -9.00
N ARG A 67 -1.05 10.84 -7.89
CA ARG A 67 0.09 11.54 -7.27
C ARG A 67 1.38 11.35 -8.07
N ILE A 68 1.66 10.11 -8.44
CA ILE A 68 2.91 9.78 -9.11
C ILE A 68 3.02 10.36 -10.52
N LYS A 69 1.90 10.64 -11.20
CA LYS A 69 1.88 11.29 -12.52
C LYS A 69 2.64 12.61 -12.54
N GLY A 70 2.55 13.40 -11.46
CA GLY A 70 3.26 14.67 -11.35
C GLY A 70 4.79 14.55 -11.40
N PHE A 71 5.33 13.35 -11.22
CA PHE A 71 6.77 13.05 -11.28
C PHE A 71 7.23 12.57 -12.65
N GLY A 72 6.34 12.47 -13.64
CA GLY A 72 6.65 12.15 -15.03
C GLY A 72 7.14 10.73 -15.28
N PRO A 73 6.55 9.67 -14.69
CA PRO A 73 6.87 8.30 -15.12
C PRO A 73 6.57 8.15 -16.61
N GLU A 74 7.30 7.27 -17.30
CA GLU A 74 7.03 6.96 -18.71
C GLU A 74 5.66 6.30 -18.86
N ARG A 75 5.33 5.40 -17.95
CA ARG A 75 4.04 4.71 -17.91
C ARG A 75 3.71 4.22 -16.50
N ILE A 76 2.40 4.07 -16.28
CA ILE A 76 1.86 3.44 -15.07
C ILE A 76 1.10 2.19 -15.53
N ILE A 77 1.45 1.05 -14.96
CA ILE A 77 0.76 -0.22 -15.17
C ILE A 77 0.20 -0.72 -13.84
N ALA A 78 -0.87 -1.50 -13.87
CA ALA A 78 -1.44 -2.07 -12.66
C ALA A 78 -1.84 -3.53 -12.85
N HIS A 79 -1.79 -4.30 -11.79
CA HIS A 79 -2.38 -5.63 -11.70
C HIS A 79 -3.53 -5.62 -10.69
N ASP A 80 -4.73 -5.88 -11.17
CA ASP A 80 -5.91 -6.07 -10.35
C ASP A 80 -6.92 -6.95 -11.11
N PRO A 81 -7.19 -8.19 -10.66
CA PRO A 81 -8.06 -9.10 -11.39
C PRO A 81 -9.55 -8.75 -11.27
N TYR A 82 -9.92 -7.81 -10.39
CA TYR A 82 -11.31 -7.49 -10.08
C TYR A 82 -11.82 -6.22 -10.76
N ILE A 83 -10.95 -5.48 -11.45
CA ILE A 83 -11.34 -4.24 -12.13
C ILE A 83 -11.25 -4.39 -13.65
N PRO A 84 -12.24 -3.89 -14.42
CA PRO A 84 -12.15 -3.84 -15.86
C PRO A 84 -11.16 -2.73 -16.32
N GLN A 85 -10.56 -2.94 -17.50
CA GLN A 85 -9.64 -1.97 -18.12
C GLN A 85 -10.27 -0.57 -18.23
N SER A 86 -11.56 -0.48 -18.52
CA SER A 86 -12.28 0.81 -18.63
C SER A 86 -12.18 1.69 -17.39
N VAL A 87 -12.06 1.11 -16.20
CA VAL A 87 -11.82 1.85 -14.96
C VAL A 87 -10.38 2.36 -14.90
N ALA A 88 -9.41 1.54 -15.30
CA ALA A 88 -8.00 1.94 -15.33
C ALA A 88 -7.73 3.02 -16.39
N ASP A 89 -8.44 2.98 -17.51
CA ASP A 89 -8.34 3.96 -18.61
C ASP A 89 -8.66 5.39 -18.14
N LEU A 90 -9.61 5.56 -17.20
CA LEU A 90 -9.91 6.86 -16.59
C LEU A 90 -8.70 7.49 -15.89
N TYR A 91 -7.74 6.67 -15.52
CA TYR A 91 -6.50 7.06 -14.86
C TYR A 91 -5.29 6.97 -15.80
N GLY A 92 -5.48 6.67 -17.08
CA GLY A 92 -4.37 6.47 -18.04
C GLY A 92 -3.43 5.33 -17.60
N VAL A 93 -3.97 4.27 -16.99
CA VAL A 93 -3.25 3.12 -16.48
C VAL A 93 -3.61 1.88 -17.28
N LYS A 94 -2.62 1.09 -17.68
CA LYS A 94 -2.82 -0.18 -18.36
C LYS A 94 -2.86 -1.32 -17.35
N LEU A 95 -3.91 -2.13 -17.36
CA LEU A 95 -3.94 -3.38 -16.61
C LEU A 95 -3.07 -4.44 -17.29
N VAL A 96 -2.32 -5.18 -16.47
CA VAL A 96 -1.37 -6.19 -16.92
C VAL A 96 -1.45 -7.44 -16.02
N SER A 97 -0.84 -8.54 -16.48
CA SER A 97 -0.65 -9.72 -15.64
C SER A 97 0.30 -9.44 -14.46
N PHE A 98 0.28 -10.28 -13.41
CA PHE A 98 1.26 -10.19 -12.33
C PHE A 98 2.69 -10.34 -12.84
N GLU A 99 2.92 -11.28 -13.75
CA GLU A 99 4.22 -11.51 -14.38
C GLU A 99 4.73 -10.26 -15.14
N GLU A 100 3.85 -9.60 -15.91
CA GLU A 100 4.22 -8.36 -16.58
C GLU A 100 4.49 -7.22 -15.58
N LEU A 101 3.71 -7.14 -14.50
CA LEU A 101 3.93 -6.15 -13.44
C LEU A 101 5.34 -6.28 -12.86
N VAL A 102 5.72 -7.48 -12.40
CA VAL A 102 7.02 -7.69 -11.72
C VAL A 102 8.20 -7.53 -12.67
N THR A 103 8.08 -7.98 -13.93
CA THR A 103 9.19 -7.94 -14.88
C THR A 103 9.43 -6.57 -15.54
N LYS A 104 8.39 -5.73 -15.65
CA LYS A 104 8.48 -4.46 -16.38
C LYS A 104 8.63 -3.23 -15.50
N SER A 105 8.31 -3.33 -14.22
CA SER A 105 8.32 -2.17 -13.32
C SER A 105 9.72 -1.84 -12.80
N ASP A 106 10.02 -0.54 -12.74
CA ASP A 106 11.16 0.02 -12.01
C ASP A 106 10.77 0.33 -10.55
N ILE A 107 9.48 0.56 -10.32
CA ILE A 107 8.89 0.83 -9.02
C ILE A 107 7.64 -0.03 -8.91
N ILE A 108 7.49 -0.80 -7.83
CA ILE A 108 6.26 -1.53 -7.50
C ILE A 108 5.72 -1.01 -6.18
N THR A 109 4.42 -0.69 -6.16
CA THR A 109 3.70 -0.32 -4.93
C THR A 109 2.47 -1.20 -4.74
N VAL A 110 2.27 -1.67 -3.50
CA VAL A 110 1.21 -2.62 -3.15
C VAL A 110 0.06 -1.91 -2.46
N HIS A 111 -1.16 -2.09 -2.98
CA HIS A 111 -2.40 -1.48 -2.48
C HIS A 111 -3.59 -2.45 -2.51
N SER A 112 -3.34 -3.75 -2.44
CA SER A 112 -4.34 -4.81 -2.39
C SER A 112 -4.65 -5.22 -0.95
N PRO A 113 -5.87 -5.66 -0.61
CA PRO A 113 -6.11 -6.40 0.62
C PRO A 113 -5.35 -7.74 0.59
N ALA A 114 -5.02 -8.29 1.77
CA ALA A 114 -4.52 -9.64 1.86
C ALA A 114 -5.67 -10.65 1.75
N THR A 115 -5.49 -11.66 0.92
CA THR A 115 -6.39 -12.81 0.73
C THR A 115 -5.57 -14.10 0.72
N GLU A 116 -6.22 -15.26 0.80
CA GLU A 116 -5.51 -16.53 0.67
C GLU A 116 -4.84 -16.70 -0.71
N GLU A 117 -5.43 -16.09 -1.77
CA GLU A 117 -4.90 -16.21 -3.14
C GLU A 117 -3.64 -15.37 -3.36
N ASN A 118 -3.45 -14.27 -2.60
CA ASN A 118 -2.29 -13.40 -2.76
C ASN A 118 -1.31 -13.43 -1.59
N LYS A 119 -1.50 -14.39 -0.67
CA LYS A 119 -0.58 -14.60 0.44
C LYS A 119 0.81 -14.91 -0.10
N GLU A 120 1.79 -14.13 0.37
CA GLU A 120 3.20 -14.26 -0.03
C GLU A 120 3.43 -14.29 -1.55
N ILE A 121 2.55 -13.61 -2.32
CA ILE A 121 2.73 -13.53 -3.77
C ILE A 121 4.04 -12.82 -4.14
N PHE A 122 4.51 -11.88 -3.30
CA PHE A 122 5.85 -11.31 -3.37
C PHE A 122 6.81 -12.14 -2.52
N ASN A 123 7.32 -13.21 -3.12
CA ASN A 123 8.32 -14.12 -2.59
C ASN A 123 9.63 -14.01 -3.37
N LEU A 124 10.61 -14.84 -3.08
CA LEU A 124 11.93 -14.80 -3.72
C LEU A 124 11.84 -14.98 -5.24
N GLU A 125 10.93 -15.82 -5.74
CA GLU A 125 10.70 -15.99 -7.18
C GLU A 125 10.23 -14.67 -7.81
N ALA A 126 9.26 -14.00 -7.20
CA ALA A 126 8.76 -12.71 -7.68
C ALA A 126 9.85 -11.63 -7.63
N PHE A 127 10.59 -11.53 -6.52
CA PHE A 127 11.70 -10.58 -6.40
C PHE A 127 12.81 -10.85 -7.43
N SER A 128 13.12 -12.12 -7.70
CA SER A 128 14.15 -12.50 -8.68
C SER A 128 13.77 -12.16 -10.13
N LYS A 129 12.48 -11.98 -10.41
CA LYS A 129 11.98 -11.54 -11.73
C LYS A 129 11.93 -10.02 -11.87
N MET A 130 12.04 -9.28 -10.76
CA MET A 130 12.07 -7.83 -10.79
C MET A 130 13.40 -7.33 -11.38
N LYS A 131 13.42 -6.07 -11.78
CA LYS A 131 14.66 -5.44 -12.20
C LYS A 131 15.60 -5.27 -10.99
N GLU A 132 16.91 -5.45 -11.18
CA GLU A 132 17.93 -5.28 -10.14
C GLU A 132 17.87 -3.89 -9.47
N ASN A 133 17.50 -2.86 -10.23
CA ASN A 133 17.33 -1.51 -9.72
C ASN A 133 15.91 -1.18 -9.25
N ALA A 134 15.04 -2.17 -9.11
CA ALA A 134 13.66 -1.96 -8.72
C ALA A 134 13.51 -1.50 -7.27
N ILE A 135 12.52 -0.63 -7.05
CA ILE A 135 12.08 -0.19 -5.73
C ILE A 135 10.73 -0.84 -5.43
N PHE A 136 10.62 -1.43 -4.24
CA PHE A 136 9.39 -2.07 -3.76
C PHE A 136 8.80 -1.28 -2.58
N VAL A 137 7.49 -0.99 -2.62
CA VAL A 137 6.78 -0.29 -1.52
C VAL A 137 5.53 -1.06 -1.12
N ASN A 138 5.39 -1.37 0.17
CA ASN A 138 4.18 -2.01 0.70
C ASN A 138 3.59 -1.23 1.88
N CYS A 139 2.50 -0.49 1.62
CA CYS A 139 1.67 0.16 2.63
C CYS A 139 0.27 -0.47 2.69
N ALA A 140 0.13 -1.73 2.26
CA ALA A 140 -1.16 -2.42 2.21
C ALA A 140 -1.32 -3.42 3.36
N ARG A 141 -0.75 -4.63 3.21
CA ARG A 141 -0.79 -5.69 4.23
C ARG A 141 0.49 -6.53 4.19
N GLY A 142 1.01 -6.88 5.38
CA GLY A 142 2.22 -7.70 5.53
C GLY A 142 2.13 -9.08 4.90
N PRO A 143 1.05 -9.86 5.10
CA PRO A 143 0.94 -11.22 4.56
C PRO A 143 1.03 -11.36 3.03
N ILE A 144 0.99 -10.27 2.27
CA ILE A 144 1.19 -10.27 0.80
C ILE A 144 2.66 -10.52 0.43
N VAL A 145 3.58 -10.30 1.37
CA VAL A 145 5.03 -10.38 1.18
C VAL A 145 5.60 -11.48 2.07
N ASN A 146 6.47 -12.33 1.54
CA ASN A 146 7.34 -13.16 2.36
C ASN A 146 8.51 -12.30 2.86
N GLU A 147 8.54 -12.02 4.15
CA GLU A 147 9.52 -11.09 4.75
C GLU A 147 10.95 -11.61 4.75
N SER A 148 11.13 -12.92 4.91
CA SER A 148 12.45 -13.55 4.82
C SER A 148 13.02 -13.44 3.42
N ASP A 149 12.18 -13.64 2.41
CA ASP A 149 12.55 -13.50 1.00
C ASP A 149 12.83 -12.04 0.63
N LEU A 150 12.06 -11.09 1.18
CA LEU A 150 12.32 -9.66 1.01
C LEU A 150 13.68 -9.27 1.60
N ALA A 151 13.98 -9.69 2.83
CA ALA A 151 15.27 -9.44 3.46
C ALA A 151 16.42 -10.08 2.65
N HIS A 152 16.22 -11.30 2.18
CA HIS A 152 17.18 -11.98 1.31
C HIS A 152 17.39 -11.22 -0.01
N ALA A 153 16.32 -10.79 -0.67
CA ALA A 153 16.41 -10.07 -1.94
C ALA A 153 17.14 -8.73 -1.79
N LEU A 154 16.93 -8.02 -0.70
CA LEU A 154 17.58 -6.76 -0.41
C LEU A 154 19.07 -6.96 -0.06
N ASN A 155 19.38 -7.89 0.85
CA ASN A 155 20.76 -8.15 1.31
C ASN A 155 21.67 -8.72 0.20
N ASN A 156 21.08 -9.36 -0.82
CA ASN A 156 21.79 -9.88 -1.97
C ASN A 156 21.69 -8.98 -3.22
N ASN A 157 21.15 -7.75 -3.09
CA ASN A 157 20.97 -6.80 -4.16
C ASN A 157 20.17 -7.35 -5.38
N ILE A 158 19.24 -8.28 -5.14
CA ILE A 158 18.30 -8.78 -6.17
C ILE A 158 17.37 -7.65 -6.57
N ILE A 159 16.92 -6.83 -5.59
CA ILE A 159 16.23 -5.56 -5.83
C ILE A 159 17.00 -4.43 -5.11
N TYR A 160 16.80 -3.20 -5.57
CA TYR A 160 17.58 -2.07 -5.09
C TYR A 160 17.23 -1.61 -3.68
N HIS A 161 15.95 -1.44 -3.37
CA HIS A 161 15.49 -0.87 -2.10
C HIS A 161 14.03 -1.21 -1.84
N ALA A 162 13.62 -1.25 -0.59
CA ALA A 162 12.21 -1.36 -0.25
C ALA A 162 11.78 -0.37 0.84
N GLY A 163 10.47 -0.10 0.88
CA GLY A 163 9.80 0.62 1.96
C GLY A 163 8.54 -0.15 2.37
N ILE A 164 8.41 -0.47 3.65
CA ILE A 164 7.24 -1.17 4.16
C ILE A 164 6.66 -0.44 5.37
N ASP A 165 5.34 -0.35 5.43
CA ASP A 165 4.62 0.18 6.59
C ASP A 165 3.93 -0.92 7.39
N VAL A 166 3.93 -2.15 6.84
CA VAL A 166 3.18 -3.30 7.36
C VAL A 166 4.05 -4.54 7.37
N THR A 167 3.83 -5.41 8.37
CA THR A 167 4.58 -6.66 8.54
C THR A 167 3.63 -7.85 8.71
N GLN A 168 4.15 -9.08 8.49
CA GLN A 168 3.37 -10.32 8.62
C GLN A 168 2.84 -10.50 10.04
N ILE A 169 3.65 -10.14 11.02
CA ILE A 169 3.28 -10.13 12.44
C ILE A 169 3.50 -8.71 12.97
N GLU A 170 2.49 -8.16 13.61
CA GLU A 170 2.51 -6.83 14.19
C GLU A 170 2.18 -6.90 15.69
N PRO A 171 3.00 -6.31 16.58
CA PRO A 171 4.23 -5.59 16.32
C PRO A 171 5.35 -6.48 15.75
N LEU A 172 6.28 -5.85 14.96
CA LEU A 172 7.43 -6.55 14.38
C LEU A 172 8.30 -7.16 15.48
N ASP A 173 8.72 -8.42 15.27
CA ASP A 173 9.63 -9.12 16.18
C ASP A 173 11.00 -8.42 16.23
N ALA A 174 11.55 -8.27 17.44
CA ALA A 174 12.85 -7.66 17.66
C ALA A 174 14.03 -8.42 16.98
N GLU A 175 13.85 -9.71 16.70
CA GLU A 175 14.82 -10.55 15.99
C GLU A 175 14.56 -10.64 14.46
N SER A 176 13.58 -9.88 13.96
CA SER A 176 13.26 -9.90 12.53
C SER A 176 14.47 -9.59 11.66
N PRO A 177 14.73 -10.37 10.60
CA PRO A 177 15.81 -10.09 9.65
C PRO A 177 15.65 -8.74 8.95
N LEU A 178 14.45 -8.22 8.86
CA LEU A 178 14.16 -6.91 8.28
C LEU A 178 14.88 -5.77 9.02
N LEU A 179 15.05 -5.89 10.35
CA LEU A 179 15.73 -4.86 11.16
C LEU A 179 17.25 -4.78 10.90
N LYS A 180 17.81 -5.80 10.23
CA LYS A 180 19.24 -5.87 9.89
C LYS A 180 19.50 -5.59 8.40
N THR A 181 18.49 -5.05 7.70
CA THR A 181 18.55 -4.81 6.25
C THR A 181 18.73 -3.32 5.99
N ASP A 182 19.89 -2.91 5.46
CA ASP A 182 20.27 -1.50 5.33
C ASP A 182 19.45 -0.73 4.27
N ASN A 183 19.06 -1.39 3.19
CA ASN A 183 18.30 -0.80 2.09
C ASN A 183 16.77 -1.01 2.24
N LEU A 184 16.30 -0.92 3.49
CA LEU A 184 14.89 -1.05 3.84
C LEU A 184 14.46 0.12 4.74
N PHE A 185 13.36 0.80 4.39
CA PHE A 185 12.63 1.68 5.30
C PHE A 185 11.43 0.97 5.88
N ILE A 186 11.28 1.05 7.21
CA ILE A 186 10.15 0.47 7.94
C ILE A 186 9.46 1.57 8.73
N THR A 187 8.14 1.63 8.64
CA THR A 187 7.28 2.44 9.52
C THR A 187 6.24 1.54 10.21
N PRO A 188 5.74 1.89 11.41
CA PRO A 188 5.01 0.96 12.27
C PRO A 188 3.50 0.98 12.01
N HIS A 189 3.06 0.74 10.78
CA HIS A 189 1.67 0.70 10.33
C HIS A 189 0.91 2.02 10.57
N TYR A 190 1.56 3.14 10.23
CA TYR A 190 1.00 4.49 10.40
C TYR A 190 0.59 5.16 9.09
N ALA A 191 0.68 4.47 7.95
CA ALA A 191 0.34 5.04 6.66
C ALA A 191 -1.09 5.60 6.57
N GLY A 192 -2.05 5.03 7.31
CA GLY A 192 -3.43 5.53 7.38
C GLY A 192 -3.66 6.65 8.39
N GLY A 193 -2.67 6.97 9.22
CA GLY A 193 -2.79 7.92 10.32
C GLY A 193 -2.69 9.37 9.89
N SER A 194 -3.58 10.22 10.41
CA SER A 194 -3.47 11.68 10.39
C SER A 194 -4.34 12.27 11.51
N ASN A 195 -4.14 13.56 11.81
CA ASN A 195 -5.01 14.29 12.72
C ASN A 195 -6.48 14.35 12.22
N PHE A 196 -6.68 14.24 10.93
CA PHE A 196 -8.00 14.25 10.28
C PHE A 196 -8.66 12.87 10.33
N THR A 197 -7.94 11.78 9.98
CA THR A 197 -8.53 10.44 9.94
C THR A 197 -8.98 9.92 11.29
N ALA A 198 -8.26 10.27 12.37
CA ALA A 198 -8.64 9.90 13.74
C ALA A 198 -10.01 10.48 14.13
N LEU A 199 -10.25 11.75 13.81
CA LEU A 199 -11.51 12.42 14.13
C LEU A 199 -12.64 12.00 13.18
N GLU A 200 -12.40 12.06 11.88
CA GLU A 200 -13.44 11.80 10.88
C GLU A 200 -13.86 10.31 10.85
N GLY A 201 -12.93 9.40 11.06
CA GLY A 201 -13.25 7.97 11.20
C GLY A 201 -14.22 7.71 12.35
N SER A 202 -13.96 8.29 13.51
CA SER A 202 -14.83 8.15 14.69
C SER A 202 -16.22 8.74 14.46
N ILE A 203 -16.31 9.92 13.83
CA ILE A 203 -17.59 10.57 13.49
C ILE A 203 -18.37 9.70 12.48
N ARG A 204 -17.72 9.19 11.43
CA ARG A 204 -18.38 8.35 10.42
C ARG A 204 -18.86 7.04 10.98
N TRP A 205 -18.11 6.41 11.89
CA TRP A 205 -18.55 5.19 12.56
C TRP A 205 -19.77 5.43 13.44
N ALA A 206 -19.75 6.51 14.25
CA ALA A 206 -20.91 6.89 15.06
C ALA A 206 -22.13 7.18 14.18
N GLN A 207 -21.96 7.94 13.10
CA GLN A 207 -23.04 8.24 12.16
C GLN A 207 -23.58 6.98 11.48
N ASN A 208 -22.73 6.04 11.06
CA ASN A 208 -23.17 4.77 10.52
C ASN A 208 -23.96 3.92 11.53
N ALA A 209 -23.55 3.93 12.79
CA ALA A 209 -24.33 3.27 13.83
C ALA A 209 -25.75 3.87 13.98
N VAL A 210 -25.87 5.20 13.97
CA VAL A 210 -27.16 5.90 13.98
C VAL A 210 -27.96 5.56 12.71
N ASN A 211 -27.32 5.58 11.54
CA ASN A 211 -27.96 5.27 10.27
C ASN A 211 -28.56 3.85 10.24
N VAL A 212 -27.83 2.86 10.78
CA VAL A 212 -28.37 1.48 10.91
C VAL A 212 -29.61 1.47 11.80
N LEU A 213 -29.56 2.11 12.96
CA LEU A 213 -30.67 2.12 13.92
C LEU A 213 -31.91 2.87 13.40
N THR A 214 -31.73 3.83 12.49
CA THR A 214 -32.80 4.67 11.95
C THR A 214 -33.20 4.30 10.53
N GLY A 215 -32.62 3.23 9.93
CA GLY A 215 -32.92 2.81 8.57
C GLY A 215 -32.43 3.78 7.49
N GLN A 216 -31.41 4.57 7.80
CA GLN A 216 -30.78 5.49 6.86
C GLN A 216 -29.61 4.83 6.12
N LYS A 217 -29.18 5.48 5.02
CA LYS A 217 -28.09 4.99 4.17
C LYS A 217 -26.76 4.92 4.92
N LEU A 218 -26.08 3.79 4.80
CA LEU A 218 -24.72 3.60 5.29
C LEU A 218 -23.68 4.17 4.32
N TRP A 219 -22.62 4.73 4.88
CA TRP A 219 -21.47 5.21 4.14
C TRP A 219 -20.35 4.17 4.16
N GLY A 220 -20.05 3.60 2.99
CA GLY A 220 -18.91 2.69 2.86
C GLY A 220 -19.08 1.35 3.58
N LEU A 221 -20.12 0.60 3.23
CA LEU A 221 -20.32 -0.76 3.76
C LEU A 221 -19.18 -1.67 3.31
N GLY A 222 -18.33 -2.10 4.26
CA GLY A 222 -17.17 -2.94 3.99
C GLY A 222 -17.51 -4.40 3.69
N ASN A 223 -18.67 -4.87 4.17
CA ASN A 223 -19.18 -6.24 3.91
C ASN A 223 -20.59 -6.18 3.35
N PRO A 224 -20.78 -6.26 2.02
CA PRO A 224 -22.11 -6.24 1.39
C PRO A 224 -22.98 -7.44 1.76
N ASP A 225 -22.38 -8.57 2.15
CA ASP A 225 -23.12 -9.78 2.55
C ASP A 225 -23.84 -9.64 3.90
N VAL A 226 -23.60 -8.58 4.65
CA VAL A 226 -24.25 -8.35 5.96
C VAL A 226 -25.77 -8.35 5.86
N LYS A 227 -26.35 -7.85 4.77
CA LYS A 227 -27.80 -7.91 4.53
C LYS A 227 -28.32 -9.35 4.52
N ARG A 228 -27.64 -10.22 3.77
CA ARG A 228 -27.99 -11.65 3.70
C ARG A 228 -27.87 -12.32 5.06
N VAL A 229 -26.83 -12.00 5.83
CA VAL A 229 -26.61 -12.53 7.18
C VAL A 229 -27.72 -12.09 8.12
N ILE A 230 -28.11 -10.81 8.10
CA ILE A 230 -29.22 -10.28 8.92
C ILE A 230 -30.53 -10.99 8.57
N THR A 231 -30.84 -11.15 7.30
CA THR A 231 -32.05 -11.86 6.84
C THR A 231 -32.08 -13.32 7.31
N ILE A 232 -30.95 -14.03 7.20
CA ILE A 232 -30.83 -15.42 7.69
C ILE A 232 -31.01 -15.49 9.22
N MET A 233 -30.45 -14.54 9.97
CA MET A 233 -30.58 -14.52 11.42
C MET A 233 -32.01 -14.26 11.85
N ARG A 234 -32.74 -13.35 11.19
CA ARG A 234 -34.18 -13.11 11.45
C ARG A 234 -35.03 -14.35 11.18
N THR A 235 -34.79 -15.02 10.05
CA THR A 235 -35.51 -16.25 9.71
C THR A 235 -35.27 -17.42 10.67
N LYS A 236 -34.12 -17.40 11.37
CA LYS A 236 -33.77 -18.38 12.40
C LYS A 236 -34.27 -17.99 13.80
N GLY A 237 -35.11 -16.97 13.93
CA GLY A 237 -35.71 -16.53 15.20
C GLY A 237 -34.74 -15.81 16.15
N SER A 238 -33.76 -15.10 15.63
CA SER A 238 -32.87 -14.26 16.42
C SER A 238 -33.54 -12.91 16.70
N ASN A 239 -34.00 -12.68 17.93
CA ASN A 239 -34.63 -11.42 18.36
C ASN A 239 -33.68 -10.21 18.32
N LYS A 240 -32.39 -10.44 18.20
CA LYS A 240 -31.36 -9.39 18.24
C LYS A 240 -31.48 -8.33 17.12
N TRP A 241 -32.10 -8.73 15.99
CA TRP A 241 -32.19 -7.91 14.78
C TRP A 241 -33.62 -7.54 14.38
N ASP A 242 -34.63 -7.98 15.15
CA ASP A 242 -36.05 -7.90 14.75
C ASP A 242 -36.56 -6.47 14.58
N ASN A 243 -36.03 -5.51 15.34
CA ASN A 243 -36.45 -4.11 15.30
C ASN A 243 -35.42 -3.18 14.63
N ILE A 244 -34.38 -3.73 14.01
CA ILE A 244 -33.38 -2.95 13.30
C ILE A 244 -33.71 -2.95 11.81
N PRO A 245 -33.88 -1.79 11.16
CA PRO A 245 -34.13 -1.71 9.72
C PRO A 245 -33.02 -2.38 8.92
N ASP A 246 -33.33 -2.84 7.71
CA ASP A 246 -32.30 -3.33 6.80
C ASP A 246 -31.35 -2.20 6.43
N PRO A 247 -30.02 -2.47 6.41
CA PRO A 247 -29.05 -1.45 6.05
C PRO A 247 -29.29 -0.99 4.60
N VAL A 248 -29.46 0.31 4.41
CA VAL A 248 -29.52 0.95 3.09
C VAL A 248 -28.10 1.27 2.66
N THR A 249 -27.70 0.82 1.49
CA THR A 249 -26.33 0.96 0.97
C THR A 249 -26.31 1.60 -0.41
N ASP A 250 -25.14 2.02 -0.88
CA ASP A 250 -24.98 2.55 -2.23
C ASP A 250 -25.33 1.54 -3.33
N PHE A 251 -25.33 0.24 -3.01
CA PHE A 251 -25.69 -0.84 -3.93
C PHE A 251 -27.20 -1.01 -4.13
N ASP A 252 -28.02 -0.37 -3.28
CA ASP A 252 -29.49 -0.46 -3.41
C ASP A 252 -30.05 0.46 -4.51
N PHE A 253 -29.17 1.30 -5.09
CA PHE A 253 -29.55 2.30 -6.10
C PHE A 253 -28.81 2.08 -7.44
N MET A 254 -28.09 0.96 -7.60
CA MET A 254 -27.52 0.50 -8.86
C MET A 254 -28.34 -0.67 -9.42
#